data_8ec10d5b2ced24e1af5e9ae7bcdcac59
#
_entry.id   8ec10d5b2ced24e1af5e9ae7bcdcac59
#
_cell.length_a   1.000
_cell.length_b   1.000
_cell.length_c   1.000
_cell.angle_alpha   90.00
_cell.angle_beta   90.00
_cell.angle_gamma   90.00
#
_symmetry.space_group_name_H-M   'P 1'
#
loop_
_entity.id
_entity.type
_entity.pdbx_description
1 polymer ?
#
loop_
_entity_poly.entity_id
_entity_poly.type
_entity_poly.pdbx_seq_one_letter_code
_entity_poly.pdbx_strand_id
1 'polypeptide(L)'
;MIPNFIVKKFFINLSKFLFLSIIFLSIFSQVKSDEKYDKGKIIFLEQGNCAACHTLLNAGSDGNIGPNLNEIRPDIMRVIVAVTNGIGVMPAYQGELSPEEIEAVAHYVSVSSE
;
A
#
# COMPACT_ATOMS: atom_id res chain seq x y z
N MET A 1 39.58 34.97 16.96
CA MET A 1 39.28 34.93 15.52
C MET A 1 39.37 33.49 15.04
N ILE A 2 38.26 32.89 14.59
CA ILE A 2 38.23 31.49 14.12
C ILE A 2 38.73 31.49 12.67
N PRO A 3 39.78 30.66 12.31
CA PRO A 3 40.28 30.63 10.93
C PRO A 3 39.19 30.15 9.96
N ASN A 4 39.06 30.79 8.80
CA ASN A 4 38.10 30.46 7.75
C ASN A 4 38.11 29.00 7.29
N PHE A 5 39.23 28.33 7.47
CA PHE A 5 39.41 26.91 7.18
C PHE A 5 38.56 26.00 8.11
N ILE A 6 38.48 26.31 9.40
CA ILE A 6 37.72 25.55 10.38
C ILE A 6 36.21 25.72 10.15
N VAL A 7 35.80 26.93 9.84
CA VAL A 7 34.40 27.26 9.51
C VAL A 7 33.93 26.53 8.24
N LYS A 8 34.75 26.53 7.18
CA LYS A 8 34.46 25.80 5.92
C LYS A 8 34.32 24.30 6.16
N LYS A 9 35.24 23.71 6.95
CA LYS A 9 35.18 22.27 7.26
C LYS A 9 33.98 21.87 8.10
N PHE A 10 33.55 22.74 9.01
CA PHE A 10 32.35 22.56 9.81
C PHE A 10 31.06 22.59 8.94
N PHE A 11 30.93 23.55 8.03
CA PHE A 11 29.78 23.64 7.13
C PHE A 11 29.69 22.48 6.13
N ILE A 12 30.82 21.98 5.63
CA ILE A 12 30.87 20.82 4.72
C ILE A 12 30.43 19.55 5.44
N ASN A 13 30.83 19.37 6.69
CA ASN A 13 30.43 18.21 7.48
C ASN A 13 28.96 18.28 7.90
N LEU A 14 28.45 19.48 8.25
CA LEU A 14 27.04 19.69 8.59
C LEU A 14 26.13 19.40 7.38
N SER A 15 26.54 19.85 6.19
CA SER A 15 25.80 19.59 4.93
C SER A 15 25.74 18.11 4.61
N LYS A 16 26.82 17.35 4.80
CA LYS A 16 26.84 15.89 4.61
C LYS A 16 25.93 15.17 5.61
N PHE A 17 25.89 15.63 6.85
CA PHE A 17 25.04 15.06 7.89
C PHE A 17 23.55 15.30 7.60
N LEU A 18 23.20 16.49 7.13
CA LEU A 18 21.83 16.83 6.72
C LEU A 18 21.39 15.99 5.52
N PHE A 19 22.26 15.79 4.53
CA PHE A 19 21.96 14.99 3.34
C PHE A 19 21.77 13.51 3.67
N LEU A 20 22.57 12.97 4.57
CA LEU A 20 22.44 11.58 5.04
C LEU A 20 21.14 11.36 5.81
N SER A 21 20.70 12.34 6.61
CA SER A 21 19.44 12.30 7.36
C SER A 21 18.20 12.29 6.45
N ILE A 22 18.23 13.06 5.37
CA ILE A 22 17.14 13.12 4.39
C ILE A 22 17.00 11.78 3.63
N ILE A 23 18.13 11.17 3.24
CA ILE A 23 18.15 9.85 2.57
C ILE A 23 17.60 8.77 3.50
N PHE A 24 17.97 8.80 4.79
CA PHE A 24 17.48 7.83 5.78
C PHE A 24 15.96 7.91 6.00
N LEU A 25 15.40 9.13 6.00
CA LEU A 25 13.95 9.34 6.13
C LEU A 25 13.18 8.81 4.91
N SER A 26 13.74 8.94 3.71
CA SER A 26 13.13 8.47 2.45
C SER A 26 13.04 6.94 2.38
N ILE A 27 14.05 6.22 2.89
CA ILE A 27 14.07 4.75 2.90
C ILE A 27 13.01 4.19 3.86
N PHE A 28 12.76 4.85 4.99
CA PHE A 28 11.78 4.39 5.98
C PHE A 28 10.34 4.46 5.48
N SER A 29 10.01 5.40 4.59
CA SER A 29 8.69 5.53 3.98
C SER A 29 8.39 4.43 2.94
N GLN A 30 9.40 3.95 2.24
CA GLN A 30 9.27 2.89 1.22
C GLN A 30 8.98 1.54 1.87
N VAL A 31 9.66 1.19 2.95
CA VAL A 31 9.47 -0.09 3.66
C VAL A 31 8.03 -0.26 4.16
N LYS A 32 7.41 0.81 4.64
CA LYS A 32 6.02 0.77 5.14
C LYS A 32 4.99 0.57 4.03
N SER A 33 5.26 1.08 2.83
CA SER A 33 4.39 0.89 1.66
C SER A 33 4.42 -0.55 1.16
N ASP A 34 5.60 -1.17 1.13
CA ASP A 34 5.77 -2.56 0.69
C ASP A 34 5.08 -3.53 1.67
N GLU A 35 5.21 -3.32 2.97
CA GLU A 35 4.54 -4.14 3.99
C GLU A 35 3.00 -4.08 3.89
N LYS A 36 2.45 -2.90 3.67
CA LYS A 36 0.99 -2.72 3.47
C LYS A 36 0.49 -3.43 2.22
N TYR A 37 1.25 -3.36 1.13
CA TYR A 37 0.95 -4.03 -0.13
C TYR A 37 0.96 -5.56 0.04
N ASP A 38 1.99 -6.11 0.65
CA ASP A 38 2.14 -7.55 0.87
C ASP A 38 1.03 -8.08 1.80
N LYS A 39 0.72 -7.36 2.86
CA LYS A 39 -0.42 -7.68 3.74
C LYS A 39 -1.74 -7.69 2.96
N GLY A 40 -1.97 -6.70 2.13
CA GLY A 40 -3.16 -6.62 1.28
C GLY A 40 -3.26 -7.80 0.31
N LYS A 41 -2.16 -8.23 -0.27
CA LYS A 41 -2.10 -9.40 -1.15
C LYS A 41 -2.49 -10.70 -0.42
N ILE A 42 -1.99 -10.90 0.79
CA ILE A 42 -2.34 -12.06 1.63
C ILE A 42 -3.83 -12.04 1.95
N ILE A 43 -4.38 -10.90 2.32
CA ILE A 43 -5.82 -10.76 2.60
C ILE A 43 -6.65 -11.09 1.36
N PHE A 44 -6.27 -10.59 0.19
CA PHE A 44 -6.96 -10.86 -1.06
C PHE A 44 -6.99 -12.35 -1.42
N LEU A 45 -5.87 -13.05 -1.23
CA LEU A 45 -5.73 -14.45 -1.60
C LEU A 45 -6.28 -15.43 -0.56
N GLU A 46 -6.15 -15.10 0.73
CA GLU A 46 -6.39 -16.07 1.82
C GLU A 46 -7.55 -15.65 2.74
N GLN A 47 -7.38 -14.57 3.51
CA GLN A 47 -8.33 -14.21 4.57
C GLN A 47 -9.68 -13.72 4.02
N GLY A 48 -9.66 -12.87 3.03
CA GLY A 48 -10.88 -12.33 2.40
C GLY A 48 -11.42 -13.22 1.28
N ASN A 49 -10.62 -14.18 0.81
CA ASN A 49 -10.96 -15.06 -0.31
C ASN A 49 -11.50 -14.30 -1.55
N CYS A 50 -11.00 -13.08 -1.77
CA CYS A 50 -11.46 -12.19 -2.86
C CYS A 50 -11.20 -12.80 -4.24
N ALA A 51 -10.09 -13.56 -4.36
CA ALA A 51 -9.67 -14.26 -5.57
C ALA A 51 -10.71 -15.27 -6.09
N ALA A 52 -11.56 -15.81 -5.21
CA ALA A 52 -12.61 -16.73 -5.61
C ALA A 52 -13.68 -16.09 -6.51
N CYS A 53 -13.89 -14.78 -6.36
CA CYS A 53 -14.93 -14.04 -7.07
C CYS A 53 -14.39 -13.04 -8.09
N HIS A 54 -13.17 -12.52 -7.88
CA HIS A 54 -12.62 -11.45 -8.70
C HIS A 54 -11.41 -11.89 -9.51
N THR A 55 -11.39 -11.47 -10.79
CA THR A 55 -10.16 -11.49 -11.59
C THR A 55 -9.25 -10.34 -11.18
N LEU A 56 -7.99 -10.67 -10.88
CA LEU A 56 -6.89 -9.72 -10.68
C LEU A 56 -5.60 -10.38 -11.15
N LEU A 57 -5.03 -9.91 -12.25
CA LEU A 57 -3.86 -10.52 -12.91
C LEU A 57 -2.65 -10.64 -11.98
N ASN A 58 -2.39 -9.60 -11.21
CA ASN A 58 -1.28 -9.59 -10.23
C ASN A 58 -1.41 -10.68 -9.16
N ALA A 59 -2.63 -11.04 -8.80
CA ALA A 59 -2.93 -12.11 -7.84
C ALA A 59 -2.96 -13.50 -8.51
N GLY A 60 -2.90 -13.58 -9.83
CA GLY A 60 -3.12 -14.83 -10.58
C GLY A 60 -4.55 -15.37 -10.43
N SER A 61 -5.53 -14.50 -10.13
CA SER A 61 -6.92 -14.91 -9.95
C SER A 61 -7.76 -14.64 -11.20
N ASP A 62 -8.71 -15.52 -11.44
CA ASP A 62 -9.60 -15.53 -12.61
C ASP A 62 -11.10 -15.67 -12.23
N GLY A 63 -11.45 -15.34 -10.99
CA GLY A 63 -12.83 -15.36 -10.51
C GLY A 63 -13.74 -14.46 -11.37
N ASN A 64 -14.92 -14.96 -11.70
CA ASN A 64 -15.87 -14.29 -12.59
C ASN A 64 -17.25 -14.03 -11.98
N ILE A 65 -17.40 -14.22 -10.67
CA ILE A 65 -18.64 -13.93 -9.93
C ILE A 65 -18.75 -12.41 -9.70
N GLY A 66 -17.65 -11.78 -9.33
CA GLY A 66 -17.52 -10.33 -9.22
C GLY A 66 -16.90 -9.69 -10.47
N PRO A 67 -16.84 -8.34 -10.52
CA PRO A 67 -16.20 -7.64 -11.61
C PRO A 67 -14.70 -7.99 -11.73
N ASN A 68 -14.19 -7.95 -12.98
CA ASN A 68 -12.76 -7.98 -13.25
C ASN A 68 -12.12 -6.67 -12.80
N LEU A 69 -11.25 -6.76 -11.80
CA LEU A 69 -10.64 -5.59 -11.17
C LEU A 69 -9.66 -4.86 -12.10
N ASN A 70 -8.98 -5.57 -13.02
CA ASN A 70 -8.14 -4.93 -14.03
C ASN A 70 -8.93 -4.14 -15.08
N GLU A 71 -10.19 -4.47 -15.30
CA GLU A 71 -11.08 -3.71 -16.19
C GLU A 71 -11.64 -2.46 -15.52
N ILE A 72 -12.14 -2.59 -14.29
CA ILE A 72 -12.78 -1.48 -13.59
C ILE A 72 -11.81 -0.53 -12.88
N ARG A 73 -10.58 -0.97 -12.58
CA ARG A 73 -9.52 -0.19 -11.95
C ARG A 73 -10.01 0.71 -10.82
N PRO A 74 -10.52 0.13 -9.74
CA PRO A 74 -11.14 0.92 -8.69
C PRO A 74 -10.09 1.70 -7.90
N ASP A 75 -10.41 2.94 -7.56
CA ASP A 75 -9.61 3.70 -6.61
C ASP A 75 -9.73 3.11 -5.18
N ILE A 76 -8.78 3.46 -4.31
CA ILE A 76 -8.68 2.93 -2.96
C ILE A 76 -9.95 3.15 -2.12
N MET A 77 -10.59 4.32 -2.23
CA MET A 77 -11.78 4.64 -1.45
C MET A 77 -12.99 3.81 -1.90
N ARG A 78 -13.11 3.58 -3.19
CA ARG A 78 -14.15 2.73 -3.74
C ARG A 78 -14.02 1.28 -3.25
N VAL A 79 -12.78 0.76 -3.17
CA VAL A 79 -12.53 -0.57 -2.62
C VAL A 79 -12.84 -0.62 -1.12
N ILE A 80 -12.40 0.37 -0.34
CA ILE A 80 -12.70 0.44 1.10
C ILE A 80 -14.21 0.37 1.35
N VAL A 81 -15.00 1.19 0.64
CA VAL A 81 -16.46 1.21 0.80
C VAL A 81 -17.08 -0.14 0.43
N ALA A 82 -16.66 -0.74 -0.68
CA ALA A 82 -17.17 -2.02 -1.15
C ALA A 82 -16.85 -3.17 -0.18
N VAL A 83 -15.62 -3.24 0.31
CA VAL A 83 -15.19 -4.28 1.25
C VAL A 83 -15.84 -4.10 2.62
N THR A 84 -15.97 -2.86 3.10
CA THR A 84 -16.61 -2.58 4.39
C THR A 84 -18.08 -2.97 4.40
N ASN A 85 -18.84 -2.55 3.37
CA ASN A 85 -20.31 -2.65 3.37
C ASN A 85 -20.86 -3.83 2.57
N GLY A 86 -20.03 -4.43 1.69
CA GLY A 86 -20.49 -5.38 0.69
C GLY A 86 -21.31 -4.73 -0.43
N ILE A 87 -21.51 -5.45 -1.53
CA ILE A 87 -22.36 -5.02 -2.66
C ILE A 87 -23.03 -6.27 -3.26
N GLY A 88 -24.36 -6.34 -3.23
CA GLY A 88 -25.09 -7.47 -3.79
C GLY A 88 -24.68 -8.79 -3.13
N VAL A 89 -24.11 -9.71 -3.91
CA VAL A 89 -23.63 -11.02 -3.42
C VAL A 89 -22.26 -10.93 -2.74
N MET A 90 -21.53 -9.83 -2.91
CA MET A 90 -20.27 -9.59 -2.23
C MET A 90 -20.55 -9.33 -0.74
N PRO A 91 -20.00 -10.13 0.20
CA PRO A 91 -20.25 -9.93 1.62
C PRO A 91 -19.60 -8.66 2.15
N ALA A 92 -20.12 -8.15 3.27
CA ALA A 92 -19.49 -7.11 4.04
C ALA A 92 -18.43 -7.73 4.95
N TYR A 93 -17.22 -7.14 4.95
CA TYR A 93 -16.10 -7.62 5.79
C TYR A 93 -15.90 -6.79 7.06
N GLN A 94 -16.76 -5.80 7.31
CA GLN A 94 -16.76 -5.06 8.57
C GLN A 94 -17.02 -6.02 9.75
N GLY A 95 -16.08 -6.06 10.70
CA GLY A 95 -16.13 -6.99 11.84
C GLY A 95 -15.40 -8.31 11.62
N GLU A 96 -15.11 -8.70 10.37
CA GLU A 96 -14.26 -9.84 10.04
C GLU A 96 -12.80 -9.40 9.79
N LEU A 97 -12.63 -8.31 9.06
CA LEU A 97 -11.35 -7.65 8.87
C LEU A 97 -11.28 -6.37 9.71
N SER A 98 -10.13 -6.08 10.27
CA SER A 98 -9.88 -4.80 10.93
C SER A 98 -9.86 -3.64 9.93
N PRO A 99 -10.07 -2.38 10.36
CA PRO A 99 -9.94 -1.23 9.48
C PRO A 99 -8.61 -1.16 8.74
N GLU A 100 -7.51 -1.51 9.40
CA GLU A 100 -6.17 -1.55 8.81
C GLU A 100 -6.03 -2.66 7.76
N GLU A 101 -6.70 -3.77 7.93
CA GLU A 101 -6.74 -4.86 6.96
C GLU A 101 -7.56 -4.50 5.74
N ILE A 102 -8.69 -3.84 5.93
CA ILE A 102 -9.52 -3.30 4.83
C ILE A 102 -8.71 -2.29 4.01
N GLU A 103 -8.00 -1.38 4.67
CA GLU A 103 -7.11 -0.45 3.99
C GLU A 103 -5.95 -1.13 3.25
N ALA A 104 -5.39 -2.20 3.80
CA ALA A 104 -4.30 -2.95 3.17
C ALA A 104 -4.77 -3.64 1.89
N VAL A 105 -5.90 -4.36 1.92
CA VAL A 105 -6.44 -5.00 0.73
C VAL A 105 -6.90 -3.99 -0.32
N ALA A 106 -7.45 -2.85 0.11
CA ALA A 106 -7.84 -1.78 -0.80
C ALA A 106 -6.63 -1.15 -1.51
N HIS A 107 -5.54 -0.94 -0.77
CA HIS A 107 -4.28 -0.47 -1.35
C HIS A 107 -3.72 -1.48 -2.36
N TYR A 108 -3.68 -2.77 -2.01
CA TYR A 108 -3.23 -3.82 -2.91
C TYR A 108 -4.04 -3.86 -4.21
N VAL A 109 -5.37 -3.89 -4.10
CA VAL A 109 -6.26 -3.95 -5.27
C VAL A 109 -6.09 -2.72 -6.15
N SER A 110 -6.10 -1.52 -5.57
CA SER A 110 -5.97 -0.27 -6.32
C SER A 110 -4.67 -0.20 -7.12
N VAL A 111 -3.54 -0.57 -6.49
CA VAL A 111 -2.21 -0.54 -7.16
C VAL A 111 -2.08 -1.67 -8.18
N SER A 112 -2.62 -2.86 -7.90
CA SER A 112 -2.43 -4.05 -8.74
C SER A 112 -3.37 -4.12 -9.95
N SER A 113 -4.41 -3.29 -9.99
CA SER A 113 -5.39 -3.24 -11.07
C SER A 113 -5.07 -2.22 -12.17
N GLU A 114 -4.01 -1.41 -12.00
CA GLU A 114 -3.54 -0.43 -12.97
C GLU A 114 -2.97 -1.05 -14.26
#